data_0a3cfd6102208df53b52b5ed70e0c74e
#
_entry.id   0a3cfd6102208df53b52b5ed70e0c74e
#
_cell.length_a   1.000
_cell.length_b   1.000
_cell.length_c   1.000
_cell.angle_alpha   90.00
_cell.angle_beta   90.00
_cell.angle_gamma   90.00
#
_symmetry.space_group_name_H-M   'P 1'
#
loop_
_entity.id
_entity.type
_entity.pdbx_description
1 polymer ?
#
loop_
_entity_poly.entity_id
_entity_poly.type
_entity_poly.pdbx_seq_one_letter_code
_entity_poly.pdbx_strand_id
1 'polypeptide(L)'
;MCGIFSLLNYSTNKIEYTKVSDEFAKGQGRGPENSTLFHDNALNIVTGFHRLAINGLNEVSNQPISVVAGADRYSLICNGEIYNYKQLYKLMDVTPTTDSDCEIIIHLYIRYGIRQTLRMLDGVFAFVLFCPNNIFVARDPYGVRPLYYTKNDEDHNKVNGIIGFTSELKTLCKIANQFNQKVLQFTPGTFLTIDKTIDFERILWLIKEQERYHIPAFASSVNENVNENISSYLEGINYHLRAAVTKRYTTTERPIACLLSGGLDSSLIAAIVCDIHKKQNLAPIETYSIGLPDSEDIKFARMVARHIGSNHTEIIVSEQEMLDIIPEVIQAIESYDTTTVRASIGNYLIGKYIKAHSSAKVIFNGDGSDELAGGYLYMSSCPDSVEYDKETMRLLNDIHLFDVLRSDKSISSHGLEPRTPFLDRGFVNYYLSIPIELR
;
A
#
# COMPACT_ATOMS: atom_id res chain seq x y z
N MET A 1 9.37 1.20 -0.25
CA MET A 1 8.24 0.57 -0.98
C MET A 1 8.77 -0.16 -2.18
N CYS A 2 8.39 -1.41 -2.30
CA CYS A 2 8.82 -2.23 -3.43
C CYS A 2 7.98 -1.96 -4.69
N GLY A 3 8.45 -2.45 -5.84
CA GLY A 3 7.69 -2.48 -7.08
C GLY A 3 7.63 -3.91 -7.61
N ILE A 4 6.42 -4.44 -7.83
CA ILE A 4 6.22 -5.74 -8.49
C ILE A 4 5.89 -5.54 -9.96
N PHE A 5 6.27 -6.52 -10.77
CA PHE A 5 5.97 -6.58 -12.19
C PHE A 5 5.83 -8.06 -12.60
N SER A 6 4.79 -8.41 -13.34
CA SER A 6 4.62 -9.75 -13.90
C SER A 6 3.90 -9.68 -15.24
N LEU A 7 4.36 -10.50 -16.18
CA LEU A 7 3.69 -10.74 -17.47
C LEU A 7 3.52 -12.24 -17.67
N LEU A 8 2.30 -12.65 -17.97
CA LEU A 8 1.94 -14.02 -18.34
C LEU A 8 1.62 -14.06 -19.83
N ASN A 9 1.82 -15.21 -20.46
CA ASN A 9 1.60 -15.44 -21.89
C ASN A 9 2.47 -14.58 -22.82
N TYR A 10 3.62 -14.11 -22.34
CA TYR A 10 4.46 -13.15 -23.07
C TYR A 10 5.16 -13.78 -24.28
N SER A 11 5.63 -15.03 -24.18
CA SER A 11 6.34 -15.72 -25.28
C SER A 11 5.37 -16.11 -26.41
N THR A 12 4.13 -16.45 -26.07
CA THR A 12 3.05 -16.72 -27.03
C THR A 12 2.77 -15.46 -27.86
N ASN A 13 2.90 -14.30 -27.26
CA ASN A 13 2.64 -13.00 -27.90
C ASN A 13 3.91 -12.37 -28.52
N LYS A 14 5.04 -13.08 -28.52
CA LYS A 14 6.32 -12.67 -29.15
C LYS A 14 6.82 -11.29 -28.72
N ILE A 15 6.66 -10.97 -27.43
CA ILE A 15 7.17 -9.68 -26.88
C ILE A 15 8.68 -9.78 -26.74
N GLU A 16 9.39 -8.78 -27.27
CA GLU A 16 10.84 -8.69 -27.14
C GLU A 16 11.23 -8.40 -25.67
N TYR A 17 12.13 -9.20 -25.12
CA TYR A 17 12.59 -9.06 -23.75
C TYR A 17 13.20 -7.68 -23.44
N THR A 18 13.92 -7.09 -24.40
CA THR A 18 14.49 -5.75 -24.27
C THR A 18 13.41 -4.70 -23.97
N LYS A 19 12.28 -4.75 -24.70
CA LYS A 19 11.15 -3.85 -24.44
C LYS A 19 10.56 -4.05 -23.04
N VAL A 20 10.43 -5.31 -22.59
CA VAL A 20 9.95 -5.60 -21.24
C VAL A 20 10.91 -5.02 -20.21
N SER A 21 12.22 -5.18 -20.39
CA SER A 21 13.25 -4.66 -19.51
C SER A 21 13.21 -3.12 -19.41
N ASP A 22 13.07 -2.44 -20.55
CA ASP A 22 12.99 -0.97 -20.62
C ASP A 22 11.73 -0.43 -19.91
N GLU A 23 10.61 -1.08 -20.11
CA GLU A 23 9.35 -0.67 -19.42
C GLU A 23 9.42 -0.99 -17.93
N PHE A 24 9.92 -2.15 -17.53
CA PHE A 24 10.12 -2.52 -16.12
C PHE A 24 11.01 -1.50 -15.39
N ALA A 25 12.12 -1.06 -16.00
CA ALA A 25 13.06 -0.13 -15.39
C ALA A 25 12.44 1.20 -14.94
N LYS A 26 11.31 1.63 -15.54
CA LYS A 26 10.59 2.86 -15.16
C LYS A 26 10.02 2.80 -13.73
N GLY A 27 9.87 1.61 -13.16
CA GLY A 27 9.38 1.39 -11.80
C GLY A 27 10.46 1.46 -10.72
N GLN A 28 11.73 1.58 -11.08
CA GLN A 28 12.88 1.48 -10.17
C GLN A 28 12.85 2.51 -9.01
N GLY A 29 12.23 3.67 -9.22
CA GLY A 29 12.13 4.72 -8.19
C GLY A 29 11.53 4.23 -6.88
N ARG A 30 10.61 3.24 -6.91
CA ARG A 30 9.99 2.66 -5.71
C ARG A 30 10.96 1.82 -4.89
N GLY A 31 11.83 1.06 -5.56
CA GLY A 31 12.76 0.14 -4.91
C GLY A 31 14.16 0.26 -5.50
N PRO A 32 14.90 1.32 -5.15
CA PRO A 32 16.17 1.64 -5.79
C PRO A 32 17.34 0.76 -5.33
N GLU A 33 17.19 -0.07 -4.31
CA GLU A 33 18.29 -0.81 -3.68
C GLU A 33 18.64 -2.09 -4.44
N ASN A 34 17.66 -2.75 -5.05
CA ASN A 34 17.88 -3.94 -5.89
C ASN A 34 16.78 -4.04 -6.95
N SER A 35 17.15 -4.53 -8.14
CA SER A 35 16.21 -4.79 -9.24
C SER A 35 16.49 -6.14 -9.85
N THR A 36 15.49 -7.00 -9.92
CA THR A 36 15.57 -8.33 -10.55
C THR A 36 14.48 -8.48 -11.60
N LEU A 37 14.82 -9.07 -12.72
CA LEU A 37 13.88 -9.41 -13.79
C LEU A 37 14.18 -10.83 -14.26
N PHE A 38 13.26 -11.75 -13.98
CA PHE A 38 13.37 -13.15 -14.35
C PHE A 38 12.42 -13.47 -15.50
N HIS A 39 12.86 -14.36 -16.33
CA HIS A 39 12.23 -14.79 -17.55
C HIS A 39 12.16 -16.32 -17.57
N ASP A 40 10.98 -16.87 -17.49
CA ASP A 40 10.74 -18.30 -17.56
C ASP A 40 9.95 -18.64 -18.82
N ASN A 41 10.68 -19.11 -19.86
CA ASN A 41 10.09 -19.49 -21.12
C ASN A 41 9.22 -20.75 -20.99
N ALA A 42 9.59 -21.68 -20.11
CA ALA A 42 8.88 -22.93 -19.95
C ALA A 42 7.50 -22.69 -19.31
N LEU A 43 7.44 -21.78 -18.35
CA LEU A 43 6.19 -21.36 -17.71
C LEU A 43 5.48 -20.21 -18.45
N ASN A 44 6.11 -19.60 -19.46
CA ASN A 44 5.57 -18.45 -20.20
C ASN A 44 5.29 -17.23 -19.29
N ILE A 45 6.22 -16.95 -18.36
CA ILE A 45 6.12 -15.92 -17.33
C ILE A 45 7.36 -15.01 -17.34
N VAL A 46 7.15 -13.69 -17.16
CA VAL A 46 8.18 -12.75 -16.72
C VAL A 46 7.81 -12.26 -15.32
N THR A 47 8.79 -12.21 -14.43
CA THR A 47 8.62 -11.73 -13.05
C THR A 47 9.68 -10.70 -12.73
N GLY A 48 9.27 -9.52 -12.30
CA GLY A 48 10.16 -8.42 -11.96
C GLY A 48 9.91 -7.88 -10.56
N PHE A 49 10.97 -7.44 -9.90
CA PHE A 49 10.91 -6.87 -8.56
C PHE A 49 11.92 -5.76 -8.38
N HIS A 50 11.47 -4.61 -7.91
CA HIS A 50 12.30 -3.50 -7.43
C HIS A 50 12.21 -3.47 -5.90
N ARG A 51 13.34 -3.53 -5.22
CA ARG A 51 13.40 -3.64 -3.77
C ARG A 51 13.74 -2.33 -3.08
N LEU A 52 12.94 -1.99 -2.07
CA LEU A 52 13.32 -1.18 -0.93
C LEU A 52 13.25 -2.10 0.31
N ALA A 53 14.40 -2.44 0.87
CA ALA A 53 14.46 -3.35 2.01
C ALA A 53 14.02 -2.63 3.29
N ILE A 54 12.90 -3.05 3.86
CA ILE A 54 12.36 -2.55 5.14
C ILE A 54 12.56 -3.60 6.25
N ASN A 55 12.26 -4.86 5.94
CA ASN A 55 12.54 -6.03 6.76
C ASN A 55 13.42 -7.01 5.99
N GLY A 56 14.28 -7.76 6.71
CA GLY A 56 15.21 -8.70 6.11
C GLY A 56 16.20 -8.01 5.17
N LEU A 57 17.09 -7.18 5.71
CA LEU A 57 17.99 -6.34 4.90
C LEU A 57 19.05 -7.10 4.10
N ASN A 58 19.14 -8.42 4.30
CA ASN A 58 20.08 -9.31 3.62
C ASN A 58 19.60 -9.72 2.21
N GLU A 59 20.51 -10.32 1.43
CA GLU A 59 20.24 -10.75 0.06
C GLU A 59 19.29 -11.95 -0.02
N VAL A 60 19.26 -12.82 1.01
CA VAL A 60 18.36 -13.98 1.07
C VAL A 60 16.89 -13.57 1.05
N SER A 61 16.60 -12.35 1.51
CA SER A 61 15.26 -11.76 1.52
C SER A 61 14.90 -11.04 0.20
N ASN A 62 15.73 -11.15 -0.86
CA ASN A 62 15.38 -10.65 -2.18
C ASN A 62 14.23 -11.47 -2.80
N GLN A 63 13.41 -10.79 -3.58
CA GLN A 63 12.28 -11.43 -4.25
C GLN A 63 12.61 -11.69 -5.74
N PRO A 64 12.00 -12.74 -6.33
CA PRO A 64 10.96 -13.62 -5.81
C PRO A 64 11.41 -14.52 -4.65
N ILE A 65 10.63 -14.53 -3.56
CA ILE A 65 10.82 -15.49 -2.46
C ILE A 65 10.32 -16.85 -2.94
N SER A 66 11.07 -17.91 -2.71
CA SER A 66 10.67 -19.26 -3.12
C SER A 66 10.73 -20.26 -1.97
N VAL A 67 9.69 -21.07 -1.84
CA VAL A 67 9.59 -22.17 -0.87
C VAL A 67 9.28 -23.48 -1.63
N VAL A 68 9.95 -24.55 -1.25
CA VAL A 68 9.70 -25.89 -1.77
C VAL A 68 8.97 -26.72 -0.71
N ALA A 69 7.83 -27.30 -1.08
CA ALA A 69 7.06 -28.19 -0.21
C ALA A 69 6.75 -29.49 -0.95
N GLY A 70 7.41 -30.57 -0.56
CA GLY A 70 7.38 -31.84 -1.29
C GLY A 70 8.02 -31.70 -2.69
N ALA A 71 7.28 -32.03 -3.73
CA ALA A 71 7.70 -31.89 -5.13
C ALA A 71 7.37 -30.50 -5.72
N ASP A 72 6.60 -29.70 -5.01
CA ASP A 72 6.04 -28.43 -5.49
C ASP A 72 6.90 -27.25 -5.08
N ARG A 73 7.04 -26.30 -6.01
CA ARG A 73 7.70 -25.00 -5.78
C ARG A 73 6.67 -23.89 -5.83
N TYR A 74 6.75 -23.00 -4.84
CA TYR A 74 5.95 -21.79 -4.71
C TYR A 74 6.86 -20.59 -4.78
N SER A 75 6.46 -19.54 -5.48
CA SER A 75 7.22 -18.29 -5.58
C SER A 75 6.32 -17.08 -5.40
N LEU A 76 6.84 -16.03 -4.77
CA LEU A 76 6.08 -14.83 -4.41
C LEU A 76 6.85 -13.57 -4.78
N ILE A 77 6.14 -12.63 -5.39
CA ILE A 77 6.52 -11.22 -5.41
C ILE A 77 5.46 -10.42 -4.68
N CYS A 78 5.88 -9.59 -3.72
CA CYS A 78 4.99 -8.81 -2.87
C CYS A 78 5.53 -7.39 -2.66
N ASN A 79 4.74 -6.40 -3.00
CA ASN A 79 4.92 -5.03 -2.55
C ASN A 79 4.03 -4.84 -1.33
N GLY A 80 4.59 -4.91 -0.12
CA GLY A 80 3.78 -4.83 1.09
C GLY A 80 4.55 -5.07 2.37
N GLU A 81 3.81 -4.99 3.48
CA GLU A 81 4.26 -5.28 4.83
C GLU A 81 3.18 -6.10 5.54
N ILE A 82 3.56 -7.24 6.10
CA ILE A 82 2.69 -8.13 6.88
C ILE A 82 3.01 -7.95 8.35
N TYR A 83 2.24 -7.13 9.04
CA TYR A 83 2.55 -6.71 10.42
C TYR A 83 2.49 -7.83 11.46
N ASN A 84 1.67 -8.86 11.22
CA ASN A 84 1.50 -9.99 12.15
C ASN A 84 2.32 -11.24 11.77
N TYR A 85 3.32 -11.13 10.89
CA TYR A 85 4.08 -12.28 10.39
C TYR A 85 4.74 -13.12 11.48
N LYS A 86 5.35 -12.47 12.49
CA LYS A 86 6.01 -13.19 13.61
C LYS A 86 5.03 -14.06 14.40
N GLN A 87 3.82 -13.52 14.63
CA GLN A 87 2.76 -14.25 15.33
C GLN A 87 2.25 -15.44 14.51
N LEU A 88 2.12 -15.25 13.18
CA LEU A 88 1.70 -16.29 12.26
C LEU A 88 2.74 -17.42 12.15
N TYR A 89 4.04 -17.12 12.06
CA TYR A 89 5.10 -18.13 12.13
C TYR A 89 5.04 -18.96 13.42
N LYS A 90 4.89 -18.27 14.55
CA LYS A 90 4.76 -18.95 15.86
C LYS A 90 3.50 -19.82 15.93
N LEU A 91 2.36 -19.33 15.42
CA LEU A 91 1.10 -20.09 15.38
C LEU A 91 1.22 -21.36 14.54
N MET A 92 1.95 -21.29 13.44
CA MET A 92 2.11 -22.39 12.49
C MET A 92 3.24 -23.34 12.84
N ASP A 93 4.09 -23.00 13.80
CA ASP A 93 5.33 -23.72 14.13
C ASP A 93 6.23 -23.91 12.88
N VAL A 94 6.44 -22.82 12.14
CA VAL A 94 7.24 -22.79 10.92
C VAL A 94 8.43 -21.87 11.11
N THR A 95 9.61 -22.34 10.71
CA THR A 95 10.83 -21.53 10.65
C THR A 95 10.94 -20.93 9.24
N PRO A 96 11.00 -19.59 9.11
CA PRO A 96 11.18 -18.96 7.81
C PRO A 96 12.57 -19.28 7.22
N THR A 97 12.67 -19.20 5.90
CA THR A 97 13.92 -19.34 5.14
C THR A 97 14.57 -17.99 4.85
N THR A 98 13.79 -16.92 4.95
CA THR A 98 14.24 -15.52 4.79
C THR A 98 13.86 -14.71 6.02
N ASP A 99 14.40 -13.49 6.13
CA ASP A 99 13.97 -12.52 7.15
C ASP A 99 12.83 -11.59 6.64
N SER A 100 12.31 -11.86 5.44
CA SER A 100 11.18 -11.11 4.89
C SER A 100 9.88 -11.46 5.59
N ASP A 101 9.12 -10.44 5.97
CA ASP A 101 7.77 -10.58 6.50
C ASP A 101 6.77 -11.16 5.48
N CYS A 102 7.06 -11.03 4.18
CA CYS A 102 6.17 -11.51 3.11
C CYS A 102 6.22 -13.03 2.89
N GLU A 103 7.28 -13.74 3.31
CA GLU A 103 7.40 -15.19 3.11
C GLU A 103 6.25 -15.96 3.76
N ILE A 104 5.69 -15.45 4.87
CA ILE A 104 4.56 -16.08 5.57
C ILE A 104 3.35 -16.33 4.66
N ILE A 105 3.17 -15.52 3.62
CA ILE A 105 2.06 -15.68 2.65
C ILE A 105 2.12 -17.06 1.99
N ILE A 106 3.32 -17.52 1.63
CA ILE A 106 3.52 -18.84 1.01
C ILE A 106 3.14 -19.96 1.98
N HIS A 107 3.64 -19.90 3.22
CA HIS A 107 3.38 -20.91 4.23
C HIS A 107 1.90 -21.01 4.61
N LEU A 108 1.23 -19.86 4.74
CA LEU A 108 -0.22 -19.82 4.97
C LEU A 108 -0.99 -20.43 3.81
N TYR A 109 -0.60 -20.10 2.56
CA TYR A 109 -1.25 -20.64 1.38
C TYR A 109 -1.11 -22.18 1.30
N ILE A 110 0.08 -22.70 1.51
CA ILE A 110 0.33 -24.14 1.48
C ILE A 110 -0.55 -24.87 2.50
N ARG A 111 -0.75 -24.29 3.68
CA ARG A 111 -1.49 -24.92 4.77
C ARG A 111 -3.00 -24.72 4.70
N TYR A 112 -3.47 -23.57 4.28
CA TYR A 112 -4.87 -23.15 4.43
C TYR A 112 -5.54 -22.69 3.12
N GLY A 113 -4.81 -22.57 2.01
CA GLY A 113 -5.31 -22.02 0.76
C GLY A 113 -5.50 -20.50 0.78
N ILE A 114 -5.75 -19.90 -0.39
CA ILE A 114 -5.71 -18.45 -0.58
C ILE A 114 -6.73 -17.67 0.26
N ARG A 115 -7.99 -18.14 0.32
CA ARG A 115 -9.06 -17.43 1.03
C ARG A 115 -8.76 -17.27 2.53
N GLN A 116 -8.29 -18.34 3.17
CA GLN A 116 -7.95 -18.28 4.59
C GLN A 116 -6.66 -17.48 4.82
N THR A 117 -5.67 -17.61 3.94
CA THR A 117 -4.46 -16.77 3.97
C THR A 117 -4.82 -15.30 4.04
N LEU A 118 -5.61 -14.79 3.09
CA LEU A 118 -6.00 -13.37 3.02
C LEU A 118 -6.78 -12.88 4.25
N ARG A 119 -7.55 -13.75 4.91
CA ARG A 119 -8.24 -13.42 6.16
C ARG A 119 -7.30 -13.32 7.35
N MET A 120 -6.23 -14.12 7.37
CA MET A 120 -5.25 -14.15 8.46
C MET A 120 -4.21 -13.04 8.38
N LEU A 121 -3.93 -12.52 7.17
CA LEU A 121 -2.98 -11.43 6.98
C LEU A 121 -3.48 -10.14 7.63
N ASP A 122 -2.63 -9.52 8.45
CA ASP A 122 -2.77 -8.15 8.93
C ASP A 122 -1.63 -7.33 8.37
N GLY A 123 -1.92 -6.53 7.33
CA GLY A 123 -0.90 -5.81 6.58
C GLY A 123 -1.47 -4.99 5.44
N VAL A 124 -0.58 -4.36 4.70
CA VAL A 124 -0.84 -3.66 3.46
C VAL A 124 -0.02 -4.33 2.36
N PHE A 125 -0.66 -4.75 1.27
CA PHE A 125 0.01 -5.57 0.28
C PHE A 125 -0.62 -5.54 -1.12
N ALA A 126 0.23 -5.77 -2.11
CA ALA A 126 -0.13 -6.20 -3.45
C ALA A 126 0.86 -7.31 -3.83
N PHE A 127 0.38 -8.51 -4.15
CA PHE A 127 1.26 -9.63 -4.45
C PHE A 127 0.80 -10.48 -5.62
N VAL A 128 1.76 -11.21 -6.20
CA VAL A 128 1.54 -12.32 -7.13
C VAL A 128 2.19 -13.56 -6.54
N LEU A 129 1.37 -14.58 -6.28
CA LEU A 129 1.80 -15.88 -5.75
C LEU A 129 1.72 -16.93 -6.86
N PHE A 130 2.86 -17.47 -7.26
CA PHE A 130 3.00 -18.50 -8.27
C PHE A 130 3.00 -19.87 -7.61
N CYS A 131 2.05 -20.71 -7.99
CA CYS A 131 1.88 -22.09 -7.54
C CYS A 131 2.03 -23.05 -8.73
N PRO A 132 2.16 -24.36 -8.52
CA PRO A 132 2.38 -25.33 -9.62
C PRO A 132 1.33 -25.27 -10.74
N ASN A 133 0.05 -25.08 -10.39
CA ASN A 133 -1.07 -25.10 -11.35
C ASN A 133 -1.88 -23.81 -11.41
N ASN A 134 -1.65 -22.87 -10.47
CA ASN A 134 -2.41 -21.63 -10.36
C ASN A 134 -1.49 -20.47 -10.06
N ILE A 135 -1.96 -19.27 -10.37
CA ILE A 135 -1.37 -18.00 -9.90
C ILE A 135 -2.48 -17.24 -9.17
N PHE A 136 -2.14 -16.69 -8.01
CA PHE A 136 -3.04 -15.83 -7.26
C PHE A 136 -2.47 -14.42 -7.19
N VAL A 137 -3.35 -13.46 -7.44
CA VAL A 137 -3.01 -12.04 -7.35
C VAL A 137 -3.95 -11.39 -6.37
N ALA A 138 -3.43 -10.67 -5.37
CA ALA A 138 -4.27 -10.06 -4.34
C ALA A 138 -3.80 -8.66 -3.97
N ARG A 139 -4.75 -7.84 -3.52
CA ARG A 139 -4.52 -6.47 -3.05
C ARG A 139 -5.17 -6.26 -1.69
N ASP A 140 -4.53 -5.49 -0.82
CA ASP A 140 -5.01 -5.20 0.55
C ASP A 140 -6.41 -4.57 0.58
N PRO A 141 -7.07 -4.57 1.76
CA PRO A 141 -8.47 -4.14 1.92
C PRO A 141 -8.80 -2.75 1.38
N TYR A 142 -7.90 -1.78 1.54
CA TYR A 142 -8.12 -0.37 1.16
C TYR A 142 -7.29 0.06 -0.04
N GLY A 143 -6.50 -0.87 -0.63
CA GLY A 143 -5.64 -0.58 -1.76
C GLY A 143 -4.51 0.38 -1.44
N VAL A 144 -4.00 0.34 -0.19
CA VAL A 144 -2.86 1.15 0.24
C VAL A 144 -1.66 0.90 -0.66
N ARG A 145 -1.44 -0.37 -1.05
CA ARG A 145 -0.42 -0.69 -2.05
C ARG A 145 -1.01 -0.67 -3.47
N PRO A 146 -0.42 0.10 -4.39
CA PRO A 146 -0.91 0.16 -5.76
C PRO A 146 -0.71 -1.17 -6.48
N LEU A 147 -1.70 -1.55 -7.26
CA LEU A 147 -1.66 -2.67 -8.17
C LEU A 147 -2.49 -2.36 -9.41
N TYR A 148 -1.92 -2.58 -10.58
CA TYR A 148 -2.56 -2.43 -11.88
C TYR A 148 -2.51 -3.74 -12.63
N TYR A 149 -3.47 -3.93 -13.55
CA TYR A 149 -3.52 -5.12 -14.40
C TYR A 149 -4.03 -4.80 -15.80
N THR A 150 -3.68 -5.65 -16.77
CA THR A 150 -4.19 -5.55 -18.14
C THR A 150 -5.59 -6.13 -18.23
N LYS A 151 -6.49 -5.45 -18.96
CA LYS A 151 -7.85 -5.90 -19.27
C LYS A 151 -8.12 -5.79 -20.75
N ASN A 152 -8.71 -6.84 -21.33
CA ASN A 152 -9.24 -6.80 -22.70
C ASN A 152 -10.55 -6.01 -22.75
N ASP A 153 -10.75 -5.23 -23.80
CA ASP A 153 -12.00 -4.51 -24.01
C ASP A 153 -13.16 -5.44 -24.41
N GLU A 154 -12.86 -6.57 -25.02
CA GLU A 154 -13.84 -7.56 -25.51
C GLU A 154 -13.56 -8.95 -24.93
N ASP A 155 -14.58 -9.50 -24.26
CA ASP A 155 -14.74 -10.90 -23.84
C ASP A 155 -13.58 -11.53 -23.01
N HIS A 156 -13.86 -11.81 -21.75
CA HIS A 156 -12.94 -12.42 -20.78
C HIS A 156 -12.37 -13.79 -21.20
N ASN A 157 -12.89 -14.40 -22.28
CA ASN A 157 -12.56 -15.75 -22.74
C ASN A 157 -11.62 -15.80 -23.94
N LYS A 158 -11.14 -14.69 -24.49
CA LYS A 158 -10.19 -14.72 -25.61
C LYS A 158 -8.75 -14.84 -25.10
N VAL A 159 -8.12 -15.95 -25.45
CA VAL A 159 -6.72 -16.33 -25.17
C VAL A 159 -5.68 -15.41 -25.84
N ASN A 160 -6.10 -14.37 -26.57
CA ASN A 160 -5.28 -13.55 -27.45
C ASN A 160 -4.80 -12.26 -26.78
N GLY A 161 -4.14 -12.34 -25.62
CA GLY A 161 -3.56 -11.18 -24.96
C GLY A 161 -2.59 -11.57 -23.88
N ILE A 162 -1.87 -10.56 -23.39
CA ILE A 162 -1.04 -10.71 -22.21
C ILE A 162 -1.90 -10.52 -20.95
N ILE A 163 -1.46 -11.16 -19.87
CA ILE A 163 -1.96 -10.86 -18.53
C ILE A 163 -0.80 -10.20 -17.78
N GLY A 164 -0.93 -8.92 -17.47
CA GLY A 164 0.10 -8.14 -16.83
C GLY A 164 -0.34 -7.61 -15.46
N PHE A 165 0.58 -7.58 -14.49
CA PHE A 165 0.39 -7.01 -13.16
C PHE A 165 1.59 -6.15 -12.80
N THR A 166 1.33 -4.97 -12.21
CA THR A 166 2.42 -4.06 -11.81
C THR A 166 2.00 -3.09 -10.71
N SER A 167 2.98 -2.62 -9.93
CA SER A 167 2.78 -1.52 -8.97
C SER A 167 2.71 -0.14 -9.64
N GLU A 168 3.30 0.02 -10.83
CA GLU A 168 3.41 1.29 -11.54
C GLU A 168 2.78 1.20 -12.93
N LEU A 169 1.74 1.99 -13.18
CA LEU A 169 0.99 2.01 -14.44
C LEU A 169 1.90 2.20 -15.67
N LYS A 170 2.87 3.11 -15.57
CA LYS A 170 3.84 3.45 -16.63
C LYS A 170 4.70 2.29 -17.11
N THR A 171 4.87 1.25 -16.29
CA THR A 171 5.67 0.07 -16.66
C THR A 171 4.90 -0.92 -17.55
N LEU A 172 3.58 -0.81 -17.61
CA LEU A 172 2.73 -1.75 -18.33
C LEU A 172 2.01 -1.14 -19.54
N CYS A 173 1.78 0.18 -19.56
CA CYS A 173 0.96 0.85 -20.58
C CYS A 173 1.44 0.61 -22.01
N LYS A 174 2.74 0.76 -22.29
CA LYS A 174 3.24 0.58 -23.66
C LYS A 174 3.16 -0.87 -24.12
N ILE A 175 3.31 -1.81 -23.21
CA ILE A 175 3.18 -3.24 -23.49
C ILE A 175 1.71 -3.56 -23.79
N ALA A 176 0.78 -3.13 -22.93
CA ALA A 176 -0.65 -3.35 -23.10
C ALA A 176 -1.19 -2.77 -24.40
N ASN A 177 -0.76 -1.56 -24.76
CA ASN A 177 -1.19 -0.87 -25.98
C ASN A 177 -0.84 -1.65 -27.27
N GLN A 178 0.24 -2.47 -27.28
CA GLN A 178 0.55 -3.31 -28.44
C GLN A 178 -0.51 -4.39 -28.71
N PHE A 179 -1.30 -4.73 -27.68
CA PHE A 179 -2.36 -5.74 -27.74
C PHE A 179 -3.77 -5.13 -27.67
N ASN A 180 -3.87 -3.81 -27.84
CA ASN A 180 -5.13 -3.10 -27.69
C ASN A 180 -5.84 -3.37 -26.35
N GLN A 181 -5.05 -3.49 -25.28
CA GLN A 181 -5.53 -3.72 -23.92
C GLN A 181 -5.43 -2.45 -23.09
N LYS A 182 -6.38 -2.26 -22.18
CA LYS A 182 -6.33 -1.21 -21.15
C LYS A 182 -5.58 -1.69 -19.92
N VAL A 183 -4.98 -0.76 -19.19
CA VAL A 183 -4.42 -1.00 -17.86
C VAL A 183 -5.31 -0.31 -16.85
N LEU A 184 -5.83 -1.08 -15.89
CA LEU A 184 -6.76 -0.62 -14.86
C LEU A 184 -6.18 -0.87 -13.49
N GLN A 185 -6.65 -0.14 -12.48
CA GLN A 185 -6.35 -0.46 -11.08
C GLN A 185 -7.04 -1.77 -10.67
N PHE A 186 -6.31 -2.61 -9.96
CA PHE A 186 -6.85 -3.83 -9.36
C PHE A 186 -7.72 -3.47 -8.14
N THR A 187 -8.91 -4.04 -8.06
CA THR A 187 -9.87 -3.71 -7.01
C THR A 187 -9.35 -4.08 -5.62
N PRO A 188 -9.33 -3.17 -4.64
CA PRO A 188 -8.95 -3.48 -3.26
C PRO A 188 -9.82 -4.54 -2.60
N GLY A 189 -9.25 -5.27 -1.65
CA GLY A 189 -9.98 -6.32 -0.91
C GLY A 189 -10.41 -7.49 -1.77
N THR A 190 -9.80 -7.68 -2.97
CA THR A 190 -10.08 -8.79 -3.86
C THR A 190 -8.83 -9.60 -4.18
N PHE A 191 -9.04 -10.82 -4.67
CA PHE A 191 -8.00 -11.62 -5.29
C PHE A 191 -8.48 -12.23 -6.61
N LEU A 192 -7.52 -12.50 -7.49
CA LEU A 192 -7.72 -13.11 -8.80
C LEU A 192 -7.10 -14.50 -8.82
N THR A 193 -7.82 -15.47 -9.36
CA THR A 193 -7.34 -16.83 -9.63
C THR A 193 -7.06 -16.96 -11.13
N ILE A 194 -5.88 -17.46 -11.46
CA ILE A 194 -5.43 -17.70 -12.83
C ILE A 194 -5.00 -19.17 -12.92
N ASP A 195 -5.62 -19.92 -13.81
CA ASP A 195 -5.36 -21.34 -13.97
C ASP A 195 -4.36 -21.59 -15.10
N LYS A 196 -3.50 -22.59 -14.88
CA LYS A 196 -2.59 -23.12 -15.88
C LYS A 196 -3.35 -24.03 -16.83
N THR A 197 -3.16 -23.85 -18.13
CA THR A 197 -3.65 -24.76 -19.17
C THR A 197 -2.54 -25.10 -20.14
N ILE A 198 -2.72 -26.16 -20.92
CA ILE A 198 -1.76 -26.57 -21.93
C ILE A 198 -2.48 -26.57 -23.28
N ASP A 199 -1.94 -25.78 -24.21
CA ASP A 199 -2.42 -25.72 -25.58
C ASP A 199 -1.25 -26.00 -26.55
N PHE A 200 -1.37 -27.08 -27.37
CA PHE A 200 -0.31 -27.51 -28.29
C PHE A 200 1.11 -27.52 -27.66
N GLU A 201 1.26 -28.19 -26.51
CA GLU A 201 2.50 -28.29 -25.72
C GLU A 201 2.99 -26.96 -25.10
N ARG A 202 2.22 -25.89 -25.20
CA ARG A 202 2.55 -24.59 -24.59
C ARG A 202 1.73 -24.35 -23.34
N ILE A 203 2.36 -23.82 -22.32
CA ILE A 203 1.66 -23.36 -21.13
C ILE A 203 1.00 -22.03 -21.43
N LEU A 204 -0.30 -21.96 -21.16
CA LEU A 204 -1.10 -20.74 -21.17
C LEU A 204 -1.72 -20.52 -19.79
N TRP A 205 -1.87 -19.24 -19.44
CA TRP A 205 -2.50 -18.79 -18.22
C TRP A 205 -3.83 -18.14 -18.56
N LEU A 206 -4.90 -18.57 -17.88
CA LEU A 206 -6.26 -18.09 -18.10
C LEU A 206 -6.85 -17.55 -16.81
N ILE A 207 -7.39 -16.33 -16.87
CA ILE A 207 -8.13 -15.76 -15.76
C ILE A 207 -9.40 -16.59 -15.54
N LYS A 208 -9.56 -17.09 -14.31
CA LYS A 208 -10.70 -17.89 -13.90
C LYS A 208 -11.78 -17.04 -13.26
N GLU A 209 -11.43 -16.41 -12.15
CA GLU A 209 -12.38 -15.63 -11.35
C GLU A 209 -11.67 -14.58 -10.51
N GLN A 210 -12.39 -13.48 -10.21
CA GLN A 210 -12.00 -12.49 -9.22
C GLN A 210 -12.99 -12.52 -8.07
N GLU A 211 -12.49 -12.67 -6.85
CA GLU A 211 -13.31 -12.79 -5.65
C GLU A 211 -12.98 -11.68 -4.65
N ARG A 212 -14.00 -11.22 -3.93
CA ARG A 212 -13.83 -10.30 -2.80
C ARG A 212 -13.62 -11.09 -1.51
N TYR A 213 -12.52 -10.84 -0.80
CA TYR A 213 -12.22 -11.49 0.48
C TYR A 213 -12.44 -10.55 1.69
N HIS A 214 -12.51 -9.24 1.45
CA HIS A 214 -12.73 -8.23 2.48
C HIS A 214 -13.92 -7.34 2.11
N ILE A 215 -14.84 -7.22 3.05
CA ILE A 215 -15.94 -6.25 3.02
C ILE A 215 -15.88 -5.57 4.37
N PRO A 216 -15.80 -4.22 4.46
CA PRO A 216 -16.00 -3.53 5.73
C PRO A 216 -17.38 -3.92 6.26
N ALA A 217 -17.41 -4.71 7.33
CA ALA A 217 -18.63 -5.34 7.78
C ALA A 217 -19.15 -4.63 9.02
N PHE A 218 -19.88 -3.52 8.85
CA PHE A 218 -20.79 -3.09 9.91
C PHE A 218 -22.05 -2.50 9.29
N ALA A 219 -23.20 -3.09 9.62
CA ALA A 219 -24.43 -2.35 9.61
C ALA A 219 -24.40 -1.43 10.85
N SER A 220 -24.62 -0.13 10.67
CA SER A 220 -24.78 0.81 11.78
C SER A 220 -25.77 0.26 12.79
N SER A 221 -25.31 0.02 14.02
CA SER A 221 -26.21 -0.34 15.09
C SER A 221 -26.89 0.94 15.59
N VAL A 222 -28.19 1.04 15.39
CA VAL A 222 -28.99 2.05 16.08
C VAL A 222 -29.05 1.64 17.54
N ASN A 223 -28.35 2.36 18.40
CA ASN A 223 -28.40 2.10 19.84
C ASN A 223 -29.18 3.22 20.53
N GLU A 224 -30.33 2.89 21.11
CA GLU A 224 -31.20 3.86 21.81
C GLU A 224 -30.53 4.49 23.05
N ASN A 225 -29.42 3.93 23.57
CA ASN A 225 -28.72 4.38 24.78
C ASN A 225 -27.28 4.90 24.47
N VAL A 226 -27.13 5.68 23.43
CA VAL A 226 -25.85 6.19 22.91
C VAL A 226 -25.01 6.97 23.96
N ASN A 227 -25.67 7.62 24.93
CA ASN A 227 -24.97 8.52 25.87
C ASN A 227 -24.30 7.83 27.07
N GLU A 228 -24.48 6.53 27.29
CA GLU A 228 -24.00 5.87 28.51
C GLU A 228 -22.52 5.40 28.41
N ASN A 229 -21.90 5.41 27.21
CA ASN A 229 -20.59 4.79 27.01
C ASN A 229 -19.53 5.63 26.24
N ILE A 230 -19.65 6.95 26.15
CA ILE A 230 -18.70 7.81 25.43
C ILE A 230 -17.25 7.55 25.89
N SER A 231 -17.01 7.43 27.19
CA SER A 231 -15.66 7.17 27.73
C SER A 231 -15.08 5.85 27.21
N SER A 232 -15.88 4.81 27.12
CA SER A 232 -15.47 3.50 26.60
C SER A 232 -15.11 3.57 25.11
N TYR A 233 -15.86 4.33 24.32
CA TYR A 233 -15.54 4.55 22.90
C TYR A 233 -14.23 5.31 22.72
N LEU A 234 -13.98 6.35 23.51
CA LEU A 234 -12.73 7.11 23.49
C LEU A 234 -11.53 6.25 23.90
N GLU A 235 -11.69 5.43 24.94
CA GLU A 235 -10.65 4.48 25.36
C GLU A 235 -10.34 3.46 24.24
N GLY A 236 -11.37 2.95 23.57
CA GLY A 236 -11.23 2.03 22.46
C GLY A 236 -10.56 2.66 21.24
N ILE A 237 -10.93 3.91 20.86
CA ILE A 237 -10.24 4.66 19.80
C ILE A 237 -8.75 4.78 20.13
N ASN A 238 -8.42 5.22 21.34
CA ASN A 238 -7.03 5.35 21.78
C ASN A 238 -6.28 4.01 21.73
N TYR A 239 -6.90 2.94 22.22
CA TYR A 239 -6.30 1.60 22.21
C TYR A 239 -6.02 1.10 20.79
N HIS A 240 -7.02 1.13 19.92
CA HIS A 240 -6.88 0.60 18.57
C HIS A 240 -5.95 1.44 17.69
N LEU A 241 -5.96 2.77 17.82
CA LEU A 241 -5.04 3.63 17.07
C LEU A 241 -3.60 3.44 17.55
N ARG A 242 -3.37 3.37 18.87
CA ARG A 242 -2.04 3.05 19.42
C ARG A 242 -1.56 1.67 18.97
N ALA A 243 -2.43 0.67 18.93
CA ALA A 243 -2.10 -0.65 18.43
C ALA A 243 -1.72 -0.60 16.93
N ALA A 244 -2.48 0.16 16.12
CA ALA A 244 -2.20 0.38 14.71
C ALA A 244 -0.84 1.03 14.46
N VAL A 245 -0.49 2.05 15.23
CA VAL A 245 0.83 2.71 15.17
C VAL A 245 1.93 1.77 15.66
N THR A 246 1.73 1.10 16.81
CA THR A 246 2.74 0.24 17.44
C THR A 246 3.16 -0.89 16.51
N LYS A 247 2.22 -1.61 15.89
CA LYS A 247 2.57 -2.71 14.99
C LYS A 247 3.35 -2.23 13.76
N ARG A 248 3.01 -1.05 13.23
CA ARG A 248 3.75 -0.44 12.12
C ARG A 248 5.12 0.09 12.55
N TYR A 249 5.24 0.54 13.79
CA TYR A 249 6.51 1.00 14.35
C TYR A 249 7.47 -0.16 14.61
N THR A 250 6.98 -1.31 15.07
CA THR A 250 7.80 -2.46 15.47
C THR A 250 8.16 -3.41 14.32
N THR A 251 7.54 -3.24 13.15
CA THR A 251 7.79 -4.08 11.96
C THR A 251 8.64 -3.36 10.93
N THR A 252 9.79 -2.83 11.35
CA THR A 252 10.80 -2.24 10.46
C THR A 252 12.17 -2.34 11.09
N GLU A 253 13.17 -2.58 10.25
CA GLU A 253 14.59 -2.51 10.60
C GLU A 253 15.23 -1.18 10.15
N ARG A 254 14.42 -0.29 9.53
CA ARG A 254 14.89 1.00 9.00
C ARG A 254 14.49 2.17 9.89
N PRO A 255 15.29 3.25 9.89
CA PRO A 255 14.94 4.49 10.58
C PRO A 255 13.60 5.05 10.11
N ILE A 256 12.88 5.64 11.07
CA ILE A 256 11.52 6.16 10.93
C ILE A 256 11.52 7.68 11.00
N ALA A 257 10.66 8.33 10.22
CA ALA A 257 10.30 9.73 10.37
C ALA A 257 8.79 9.93 10.28
N CYS A 258 8.27 11.11 10.63
CA CYS A 258 6.86 11.44 10.50
C CYS A 258 6.68 12.71 9.67
N LEU A 259 5.63 12.74 8.84
CA LEU A 259 5.11 13.98 8.27
C LEU A 259 4.26 14.68 9.34
N LEU A 260 4.42 15.99 9.46
CA LEU A 260 3.77 16.79 10.49
C LEU A 260 3.28 18.11 9.88
N SER A 261 2.01 18.20 9.53
CA SER A 261 1.38 19.43 9.02
C SER A 261 0.92 20.38 10.13
N GLY A 262 0.82 19.88 11.36
CA GLY A 262 0.21 20.60 12.47
C GLY A 262 -1.31 20.44 12.58
N GLY A 263 -1.96 19.80 11.59
CA GLY A 263 -3.34 19.32 11.69
C GLY A 263 -3.50 18.18 12.69
N LEU A 264 -4.74 17.89 13.09
CA LEU A 264 -5.06 16.91 14.13
C LEU A 264 -4.45 15.54 13.84
N ASP A 265 -4.64 15.03 12.63
CA ASP A 265 -4.34 13.64 12.26
C ASP A 265 -2.84 13.37 12.24
N SER A 266 -2.07 14.20 11.53
CA SER A 266 -0.61 14.09 11.48
C SER A 266 0.02 14.29 12.87
N SER A 267 -0.55 15.21 13.68
CA SER A 267 -0.08 15.50 15.03
C SER A 267 -0.31 14.32 15.97
N LEU A 268 -1.48 13.67 15.87
CA LEU A 268 -1.83 12.51 16.69
C LEU A 268 -0.91 11.32 16.37
N ILE A 269 -0.70 11.02 15.09
CA ILE A 269 0.21 9.96 14.68
C ILE A 269 1.65 10.25 15.13
N ALA A 270 2.16 11.46 14.87
CA ALA A 270 3.51 11.83 15.28
C ALA A 270 3.69 11.77 16.81
N ALA A 271 2.68 12.19 17.59
CA ALA A 271 2.72 12.13 19.06
C ALA A 271 2.81 10.68 19.57
N ILE A 272 2.00 9.77 18.99
CA ILE A 272 2.03 8.34 19.38
C ILE A 272 3.38 7.72 19.01
N VAL A 273 3.90 7.99 17.79
CA VAL A 273 5.22 7.50 17.36
C VAL A 273 6.31 8.00 18.29
N CYS A 274 6.30 9.31 18.63
CA CYS A 274 7.26 9.91 19.56
C CYS A 274 7.18 9.28 20.96
N ASP A 275 5.99 9.01 21.48
CA ASP A 275 5.79 8.35 22.79
C ASP A 275 6.42 6.94 22.80
N ILE A 276 6.20 6.15 21.75
CA ILE A 276 6.79 4.83 21.61
C ILE A 276 8.33 4.93 21.50
N HIS A 277 8.84 5.86 20.72
CA HIS A 277 10.26 6.09 20.49
C HIS A 277 11.00 6.50 21.76
N LYS A 278 10.42 7.42 22.53
CA LYS A 278 10.95 7.87 23.83
C LYS A 278 11.05 6.72 24.85
N LYS A 279 10.05 5.83 24.90
CA LYS A 279 10.06 4.66 25.79
C LYS A 279 11.20 3.68 25.49
N GLN A 280 11.80 3.75 24.32
CA GLN A 280 12.98 2.97 23.94
C GLN A 280 14.31 3.69 24.19
N ASN A 281 14.28 4.89 24.80
CA ASN A 281 15.45 5.74 25.07
C ASN A 281 16.26 6.08 23.80
N LEU A 282 15.59 6.20 22.66
CA LEU A 282 16.20 6.60 21.40
C LEU A 282 16.28 8.13 21.26
N ALA A 283 17.13 8.61 20.35
CA ALA A 283 17.22 10.04 20.01
C ALA A 283 15.86 10.55 19.50
N PRO A 284 15.55 11.86 19.63
CA PRO A 284 14.29 12.42 19.13
C PRO A 284 14.02 12.05 17.68
N ILE A 285 12.78 11.63 17.39
CA ILE A 285 12.38 11.24 16.03
C ILE A 285 12.36 12.44 15.09
N GLU A 286 12.73 12.23 13.85
CA GLU A 286 12.64 13.23 12.80
C GLU A 286 11.19 13.49 12.42
N THR A 287 10.80 14.78 12.33
CA THR A 287 9.50 15.18 11.79
C THR A 287 9.70 16.26 10.73
N TYR A 288 8.86 16.27 9.71
CA TYR A 288 8.99 17.12 8.56
C TYR A 288 7.68 17.83 8.25
N SER A 289 7.77 19.13 7.97
CA SER A 289 6.67 19.93 7.40
C SER A 289 7.15 20.67 6.14
N ILE A 290 6.21 20.99 5.26
CA ILE A 290 6.47 21.72 4.02
C ILE A 290 5.39 22.77 3.81
N GLY A 291 5.78 23.94 3.35
CA GLY A 291 4.82 25.02 3.08
C GLY A 291 5.45 26.25 2.47
N LEU A 292 4.60 27.19 2.09
CA LEU A 292 5.00 28.52 1.67
C LEU A 292 5.55 29.33 2.87
N PRO A 293 6.34 30.38 2.63
CA PRO A 293 6.72 31.33 3.68
C PRO A 293 5.46 31.81 4.43
N ASP A 294 5.53 31.86 5.76
CA ASP A 294 4.44 32.31 6.65
C ASP A 294 3.16 31.46 6.66
N SER A 295 3.18 30.27 6.07
CA SER A 295 2.06 29.33 6.12
C SER A 295 1.64 29.01 7.57
N GLU A 296 0.34 28.95 7.81
CA GLU A 296 -0.19 28.62 9.14
C GLU A 296 0.18 27.19 9.53
N ASP A 297 0.17 26.25 8.59
CA ASP A 297 0.53 24.84 8.82
C ASP A 297 1.94 24.73 9.40
N ILE A 298 2.92 25.49 8.88
CA ILE A 298 4.29 25.51 9.42
C ILE A 298 4.30 25.99 10.88
N LYS A 299 3.49 27.00 11.21
CA LYS A 299 3.39 27.53 12.59
C LYS A 299 2.84 26.47 13.54
N PHE A 300 1.75 25.80 13.15
CA PHE A 300 1.15 24.72 13.95
C PHE A 300 2.06 23.50 14.04
N ALA A 301 2.69 23.08 12.95
CA ALA A 301 3.65 21.99 12.95
C ALA A 301 4.81 22.24 13.94
N ARG A 302 5.35 23.46 13.96
CA ARG A 302 6.39 23.90 14.91
C ARG A 302 5.92 23.81 16.37
N MET A 303 4.67 24.22 16.64
CA MET A 303 4.09 24.14 17.99
C MET A 303 3.97 22.69 18.45
N VAL A 304 3.43 21.82 17.61
CA VAL A 304 3.31 20.37 17.89
C VAL A 304 4.68 19.75 18.08
N ALA A 305 5.62 19.99 17.17
CA ALA A 305 6.98 19.46 17.24
C ALA A 305 7.68 19.80 18.57
N ARG A 306 7.56 21.03 19.05
CA ARG A 306 8.06 21.44 20.37
C ARG A 306 7.38 20.69 21.51
N HIS A 307 6.06 20.51 21.43
CA HIS A 307 5.28 19.81 22.46
C HIS A 307 5.67 18.32 22.55
N ILE A 308 5.78 17.63 21.42
CA ILE A 308 6.16 16.21 21.38
C ILE A 308 7.67 15.99 21.53
N GLY A 309 8.49 17.06 21.39
CA GLY A 309 9.94 17.01 21.51
C GLY A 309 10.61 16.25 20.38
N SER A 310 10.15 16.43 19.15
CA SER A 310 10.74 15.84 17.93
C SER A 310 11.87 16.73 17.37
N ASN A 311 12.74 16.11 16.55
CA ASN A 311 13.72 16.84 15.73
C ASN A 311 13.01 17.29 14.43
N HIS A 312 12.52 18.54 14.42
CA HIS A 312 11.65 19.05 13.37
C HIS A 312 12.39 19.86 12.32
N THR A 313 12.12 19.54 11.06
CA THR A 313 12.62 20.27 9.90
C THR A 313 11.46 20.90 9.11
N GLU A 314 11.54 22.20 8.89
CA GLU A 314 10.60 22.97 8.09
C GLU A 314 11.17 23.18 6.69
N ILE A 315 10.46 22.74 5.67
CA ILE A 315 10.85 22.90 4.27
C ILE A 315 10.03 24.04 3.70
N ILE A 316 10.69 25.17 3.47
CA ILE A 316 10.04 26.35 2.88
C ILE A 316 10.27 26.32 1.38
N VAL A 317 9.20 26.40 0.63
CA VAL A 317 9.18 26.37 -0.84
C VAL A 317 8.45 27.60 -1.37
N SER A 318 8.81 28.03 -2.57
CA SER A 318 8.11 29.10 -3.27
C SER A 318 6.94 28.58 -4.09
N GLU A 319 5.99 29.45 -4.46
CA GLU A 319 4.92 29.09 -5.41
C GLU A 319 5.49 28.61 -6.76
N GLN A 320 6.57 29.23 -7.22
CA GLN A 320 7.19 28.85 -8.49
C GLN A 320 7.77 27.43 -8.43
N GLU A 321 8.43 27.04 -7.35
CA GLU A 321 8.93 25.66 -7.16
C GLU A 321 7.77 24.65 -7.15
N MET A 322 6.64 25.02 -6.55
CA MET A 322 5.43 24.17 -6.57
C MET A 322 4.84 24.02 -7.97
N LEU A 323 4.86 25.11 -8.78
CA LEU A 323 4.36 25.07 -10.15
C LEU A 323 5.29 24.28 -11.09
N ASP A 324 6.59 24.48 -10.97
CA ASP A 324 7.59 23.85 -11.83
C ASP A 324 7.64 22.33 -11.68
N ILE A 325 7.31 21.81 -10.48
CA ILE A 325 7.36 20.37 -10.21
C ILE A 325 6.12 19.59 -10.70
N ILE A 326 5.04 20.28 -11.14
CA ILE A 326 3.77 19.64 -11.54
C ILE A 326 3.95 18.52 -12.57
N PRO A 327 4.74 18.68 -13.65
CA PRO A 327 4.93 17.60 -14.63
C PRO A 327 5.55 16.33 -14.02
N GLU A 328 6.54 16.50 -13.12
CA GLU A 328 7.17 15.37 -12.41
C GLU A 328 6.17 14.69 -11.46
N VAL A 329 5.34 15.47 -10.77
CA VAL A 329 4.29 14.95 -9.88
C VAL A 329 3.27 14.13 -10.67
N ILE A 330 2.75 14.64 -11.79
CA ILE A 330 1.80 13.91 -12.66
C ILE A 330 2.41 12.56 -13.10
N GLN A 331 3.67 12.56 -13.50
CA GLN A 331 4.37 11.34 -13.90
C GLN A 331 4.57 10.37 -12.72
N ALA A 332 4.86 10.88 -11.52
CA ALA A 332 5.08 10.07 -10.33
C ALA A 332 3.79 9.43 -9.84
N ILE A 333 2.71 10.23 -9.70
CA ILE A 333 1.43 9.73 -9.18
C ILE A 333 0.58 9.02 -10.25
N GLU A 334 0.93 9.19 -11.53
CA GLU A 334 0.22 8.59 -12.68
C GLU A 334 -1.27 9.01 -12.74
N SER A 335 -1.55 10.24 -12.36
CA SER A 335 -2.86 10.88 -12.40
C SER A 335 -2.73 12.33 -12.83
N TYR A 336 -3.72 12.82 -13.56
CA TYR A 336 -3.87 14.23 -13.94
C TYR A 336 -5.14 14.86 -13.36
N ASP A 337 -5.78 14.19 -12.40
CA ASP A 337 -6.87 14.77 -11.62
C ASP A 337 -6.35 15.99 -10.85
N THR A 338 -7.02 17.12 -11.02
CA THR A 338 -6.55 18.41 -10.49
C THR A 338 -6.38 18.41 -8.98
N THR A 339 -7.31 17.79 -8.24
CA THR A 339 -7.28 17.75 -6.79
C THR A 339 -6.15 16.85 -6.31
N THR A 340 -6.01 15.68 -6.91
CA THR A 340 -4.95 14.70 -6.59
C THR A 340 -3.57 15.29 -6.89
N VAL A 341 -3.36 15.93 -8.05
CA VAL A 341 -2.09 16.58 -8.40
C VAL A 341 -1.73 17.66 -7.40
N ARG A 342 -2.66 18.59 -7.13
CA ARG A 342 -2.44 19.70 -6.18
C ARG A 342 -2.04 19.19 -4.79
N ALA A 343 -2.76 18.20 -4.27
CA ALA A 343 -2.49 17.62 -2.96
C ALA A 343 -1.18 16.80 -2.90
N SER A 344 -0.70 16.32 -4.06
CA SER A 344 0.52 15.53 -4.16
C SER A 344 1.81 16.35 -4.18
N ILE A 345 1.76 17.64 -4.55
CA ILE A 345 2.96 18.48 -4.70
C ILE A 345 3.77 18.51 -3.42
N GLY A 346 3.13 18.79 -2.27
CA GLY A 346 3.78 18.81 -0.97
C GLY A 346 4.39 17.46 -0.60
N ASN A 347 3.63 16.37 -0.77
CA ASN A 347 4.10 15.02 -0.47
C ASN A 347 5.30 14.62 -1.36
N TYR A 348 5.29 15.00 -2.62
CA TYR A 348 6.40 14.73 -3.54
C TYR A 348 7.67 15.49 -3.15
N LEU A 349 7.55 16.80 -2.91
CA LEU A 349 8.69 17.66 -2.52
C LEU A 349 9.29 17.25 -1.17
N ILE A 350 8.45 16.93 -0.19
CA ILE A 350 8.92 16.48 1.13
C ILE A 350 9.61 15.11 1.03
N GLY A 351 9.08 14.19 0.21
CA GLY A 351 9.75 12.91 -0.09
C GLY A 351 11.12 13.10 -0.76
N LYS A 352 11.20 14.01 -1.73
CA LYS A 352 12.46 14.39 -2.41
C LYS A 352 13.50 14.93 -1.41
N TYR A 353 13.05 15.78 -0.48
CA TYR A 353 13.91 16.34 0.57
C TYR A 353 14.40 15.26 1.55
N ILE A 354 13.50 14.43 2.09
CA ILE A 354 13.84 13.37 3.05
C ILE A 354 14.85 12.39 2.43
N LYS A 355 14.64 11.97 1.18
CA LYS A 355 15.58 11.10 0.46
C LYS A 355 17.00 11.67 0.43
N ALA A 356 17.14 12.98 0.27
CA ALA A 356 18.42 13.66 0.14
C ALA A 356 19.12 13.94 1.47
N HIS A 357 18.37 14.11 2.57
CA HIS A 357 18.88 14.69 3.82
C HIS A 357 18.70 13.77 5.05
N SER A 358 18.02 12.64 4.92
CA SER A 358 17.75 11.71 6.01
C SER A 358 18.08 10.27 5.66
N SER A 359 18.41 9.50 6.69
CA SER A 359 18.54 8.04 6.58
C SER A 359 17.18 7.33 6.72
N ALA A 360 16.12 8.04 7.09
CA ALA A 360 14.78 7.47 7.24
C ALA A 360 14.29 6.82 5.95
N LYS A 361 13.65 5.67 6.08
CA LYS A 361 13.02 4.94 4.96
C LYS A 361 11.53 4.74 5.18
N VAL A 362 11.09 4.74 6.43
CA VAL A 362 9.70 4.57 6.82
C VAL A 362 9.12 5.91 7.28
N ILE A 363 8.04 6.33 6.65
CA ILE A 363 7.44 7.65 6.83
C ILE A 363 6.02 7.51 7.33
N PHE A 364 5.75 7.87 8.58
CA PHE A 364 4.40 7.90 9.14
C PHE A 364 3.67 9.17 8.74
N ASN A 365 2.39 9.03 8.39
CA ASN A 365 1.50 10.15 8.07
C ASN A 365 0.08 9.93 8.61
N GLY A 366 -0.77 10.94 8.44
CA GLY A 366 -2.16 10.95 8.92
C GLY A 366 -3.21 10.61 7.86
N ASP A 367 -2.80 10.14 6.68
CA ASP A 367 -3.72 9.88 5.57
C ASP A 367 -4.76 8.80 5.90
N GLY A 368 -5.97 8.95 5.35
CA GLY A 368 -7.12 8.07 5.58
C GLY A 368 -7.98 8.42 6.79
N SER A 369 -7.62 9.44 7.54
CA SER A 369 -8.37 9.92 8.71
C SER A 369 -9.70 10.57 8.31
N ASP A 370 -9.66 11.50 7.36
CA ASP A 370 -10.83 12.26 6.92
C ASP A 370 -11.91 11.36 6.31
N GLU A 371 -11.50 10.34 5.55
CA GLU A 371 -12.40 9.38 4.93
C GLU A 371 -13.10 8.49 5.94
N LEU A 372 -12.39 8.13 7.00
CA LEU A 372 -12.94 7.27 8.06
C LEU A 372 -13.80 8.05 9.05
N ALA A 373 -13.32 9.24 9.44
CA ALA A 373 -13.91 10.00 10.56
C ALA A 373 -14.77 11.20 10.09
N GLY A 374 -15.05 11.33 8.79
CA GLY A 374 -15.88 12.41 8.26
C GLY A 374 -15.27 13.80 8.42
N GLY A 375 -13.93 13.92 8.31
CA GLY A 375 -13.20 15.16 8.53
C GLY A 375 -13.42 16.22 7.44
N TYR A 376 -13.99 15.86 6.30
CA TYR A 376 -14.27 16.80 5.22
C TYR A 376 -15.45 17.73 5.56
N LEU A 377 -15.28 19.03 5.33
CA LEU A 377 -16.29 20.04 5.66
C LEU A 377 -17.69 19.73 5.11
N TYR A 378 -17.79 19.15 3.91
CA TYR A 378 -19.08 18.82 3.32
C TYR A 378 -19.85 17.72 4.09
N MET A 379 -19.15 16.88 4.86
CA MET A 379 -19.78 15.83 5.66
C MET A 379 -20.71 16.41 6.74
N SER A 380 -20.43 17.62 7.24
CA SER A 380 -21.31 18.35 8.16
C SER A 380 -22.66 18.73 7.56
N SER A 381 -22.78 18.70 6.24
CA SER A 381 -24.05 18.98 5.51
C SER A 381 -24.82 17.70 5.16
N CYS A 382 -24.40 16.55 5.69
CA CYS A 382 -25.08 15.29 5.45
C CYS A 382 -26.50 15.32 6.03
N PRO A 383 -27.54 14.91 5.27
CA PRO A 383 -28.94 15.07 5.72
C PRO A 383 -29.31 14.18 6.91
N ASP A 384 -28.69 13.02 7.02
CA ASP A 384 -28.96 12.07 8.11
C ASP A 384 -27.78 11.08 8.28
N SER A 385 -27.85 10.29 9.33
CA SER A 385 -26.82 9.31 9.70
C SER A 385 -26.65 8.20 8.67
N VAL A 386 -27.69 7.83 7.94
CA VAL A 386 -27.64 6.77 6.92
C VAL A 386 -26.84 7.25 5.71
N GLU A 387 -27.09 8.47 5.25
CA GLU A 387 -26.34 9.06 4.13
C GLU A 387 -24.88 9.35 4.53
N TYR A 388 -24.64 9.73 5.77
CA TYR A 388 -23.28 9.87 6.32
C TYR A 388 -22.51 8.53 6.27
N ASP A 389 -23.13 7.43 6.71
CA ASP A 389 -22.48 6.09 6.68
C ASP A 389 -22.21 5.63 5.24
N LYS A 390 -23.17 5.83 4.33
CA LYS A 390 -22.98 5.54 2.91
C LYS A 390 -21.78 6.31 2.31
N GLU A 391 -21.67 7.58 2.64
CA GLU A 391 -20.57 8.41 2.14
C GLU A 391 -19.22 7.98 2.73
N THR A 392 -19.15 7.69 4.05
CA THR A 392 -17.96 7.12 4.69
C THR A 392 -17.54 5.81 4.01
N MET A 393 -18.50 4.91 3.76
CA MET A 393 -18.21 3.65 3.06
C MET A 393 -17.77 3.86 1.62
N ARG A 394 -18.36 4.82 0.90
CA ARG A 394 -17.93 5.19 -0.46
C ARG A 394 -16.49 5.72 -0.44
N LEU A 395 -16.18 6.65 0.46
CA LEU A 395 -14.83 7.21 0.61
C LEU A 395 -13.80 6.12 0.89
N LEU A 396 -14.06 5.21 1.83
CA LEU A 396 -13.15 4.10 2.14
C LEU A 396 -12.99 3.11 0.97
N ASN A 397 -14.03 2.85 0.20
CA ASN A 397 -13.95 1.99 -0.98
C ASN A 397 -13.13 2.63 -2.11
N ASP A 398 -13.22 3.94 -2.26
CA ASP A 398 -12.61 4.69 -3.35
C ASP A 398 -11.26 5.33 -2.97
N ILE A 399 -10.85 5.26 -1.71
CA ILE A 399 -9.63 5.92 -1.17
C ILE A 399 -8.37 5.61 -1.99
N HIS A 400 -8.33 4.42 -2.60
CA HIS A 400 -7.24 3.97 -3.46
C HIS A 400 -7.12 4.75 -4.78
N LEU A 401 -8.12 5.56 -5.14
CA LEU A 401 -8.13 6.40 -6.34
C LEU A 401 -7.58 7.80 -6.07
N PHE A 402 -7.52 8.24 -4.81
CA PHE A 402 -7.12 9.61 -4.46
C PHE A 402 -6.16 9.68 -3.27
N ASP A 403 -6.60 9.47 -2.03
CA ASP A 403 -5.76 9.74 -0.85
C ASP A 403 -4.56 8.82 -0.73
N VAL A 404 -4.75 7.53 -0.67
CA VAL A 404 -3.62 6.58 -0.60
C VAL A 404 -2.84 6.48 -1.91
N LEU A 405 -3.46 6.78 -3.06
CA LEU A 405 -2.75 6.87 -4.33
C LEU A 405 -1.66 7.94 -4.27
N ARG A 406 -2.06 9.17 -3.86
CA ARG A 406 -1.12 10.30 -3.74
C ARG A 406 -0.06 10.03 -2.67
N SER A 407 -0.48 9.53 -1.50
CA SER A 407 0.41 9.23 -0.38
C SER A 407 1.47 8.21 -0.78
N ASP A 408 1.04 7.06 -1.31
CA ASP A 408 1.96 6.01 -1.73
C ASP A 408 2.88 6.50 -2.85
N LYS A 409 2.33 6.95 -3.97
CA LYS A 409 3.13 7.23 -5.17
C LYS A 409 4.06 8.43 -5.03
N SER A 410 3.64 9.49 -4.35
CA SER A 410 4.49 10.67 -4.14
C SER A 410 5.72 10.32 -3.30
N ILE A 411 5.52 9.62 -2.18
CA ILE A 411 6.59 9.28 -1.25
C ILE A 411 7.45 8.13 -1.77
N SER A 412 6.82 7.09 -2.34
CA SER A 412 7.54 5.91 -2.80
C SER A 412 8.38 6.15 -4.05
N SER A 413 8.07 7.14 -4.89
CA SER A 413 8.89 7.53 -6.04
C SER A 413 10.31 7.95 -5.64
N HIS A 414 10.52 8.26 -4.37
CA HIS A 414 11.81 8.62 -3.78
C HIS A 414 12.49 7.48 -3.01
N GLY A 415 11.97 6.24 -3.09
CA GLY A 415 12.51 5.10 -2.34
C GLY A 415 12.26 5.23 -0.84
N LEU A 416 11.07 5.66 -0.47
CA LEU A 416 10.57 5.77 0.91
C LEU A 416 9.28 4.97 1.06
N GLU A 417 8.92 4.58 2.29
CA GLU A 417 7.71 3.82 2.58
C GLU A 417 6.73 4.61 3.43
N PRO A 418 5.60 5.10 2.89
CA PRO A 418 4.55 5.70 3.70
C PRO A 418 3.79 4.63 4.49
N ARG A 419 3.46 4.97 5.74
CA ARG A 419 2.63 4.18 6.67
C ARG A 419 1.45 4.98 7.15
N THR A 420 0.25 4.46 6.92
CA THR A 420 -1.05 5.09 7.15
C THR A 420 -1.81 4.36 8.27
N PRO A 421 -1.56 4.66 9.57
CA PRO A 421 -2.18 3.93 10.68
C PRO A 421 -3.70 4.01 10.73
N PHE A 422 -4.31 5.10 10.26
CA PHE A 422 -5.77 5.25 10.23
C PHE A 422 -6.47 4.20 9.35
N LEU A 423 -5.78 3.66 8.35
CA LEU A 423 -6.28 2.57 7.51
C LEU A 423 -5.91 1.18 8.05
N ASP A 424 -5.64 1.08 9.32
CA ASP A 424 -5.50 -0.20 9.99
C ASP A 424 -6.83 -0.95 10.06
N ARG A 425 -6.85 -2.20 9.60
CA ARG A 425 -8.09 -3.01 9.58
C ARG A 425 -8.75 -3.11 10.95
N GLY A 426 -7.96 -3.27 12.01
CA GLY A 426 -8.49 -3.34 13.37
C GLY A 426 -9.04 -2.01 13.85
N PHE A 427 -8.35 -0.90 13.53
CA PHE A 427 -8.81 0.44 13.87
C PHE A 427 -10.07 0.82 13.09
N VAL A 428 -10.08 0.63 11.76
CA VAL A 428 -11.26 0.92 10.91
C VAL A 428 -12.47 0.12 11.37
N ASN A 429 -12.32 -1.18 11.64
CA ASN A 429 -13.40 -2.02 12.12
C ASN A 429 -13.94 -1.53 13.46
N TYR A 430 -13.06 -1.16 14.41
CA TYR A 430 -13.49 -0.62 15.69
C TYR A 430 -14.24 0.71 15.52
N TYR A 431 -13.66 1.65 14.75
CA TYR A 431 -14.25 2.96 14.54
C TYR A 431 -15.64 2.87 13.90
N LEU A 432 -15.80 2.06 12.86
CA LEU A 432 -17.09 1.83 12.22
C LEU A 432 -18.12 1.11 13.13
N SER A 433 -17.67 0.41 14.17
CA SER A 433 -18.58 -0.20 15.17
C SER A 433 -19.15 0.79 16.18
N ILE A 434 -18.61 2.00 16.26
CA ILE A 434 -19.14 3.07 17.10
C ILE A 434 -20.49 3.52 16.51
N PRO A 435 -21.51 3.75 17.35
CA PRO A 435 -22.79 4.30 16.88
C PRO A 435 -22.58 5.56 16.05
N ILE A 436 -23.28 5.63 14.94
CA ILE A 436 -23.06 6.68 13.93
C ILE A 436 -23.31 8.08 14.47
N GLU A 437 -24.20 8.21 15.45
CA GLU A 437 -24.51 9.46 16.13
C GLU A 437 -23.32 10.03 16.93
N LEU A 438 -22.27 9.21 17.16
CA LEU A 438 -21.07 9.57 17.90
C LEU A 438 -19.82 9.68 17.00
N ARG A 439 -19.96 9.39 15.71
CA ARG A 439 -18.87 9.45 14.72
C ARG A 439 -18.78 10.79 14.00
#